data_4d0e8c12c4a5d341bdddeb07aa8fa4e7
#
_entry.id   4d0e8c12c4a5d341bdddeb07aa8fa4e7
#
_cell.length_a   1.000
_cell.length_b   1.000
_cell.length_c   1.000
_cell.angle_alpha   90.00
_cell.angle_beta   90.00
_cell.angle_gamma   90.00
#
_symmetry.space_group_name_H-M   'P 1'
#
loop_
_entity.id
_entity.type
_entity.pdbx_description
1 polymer ?
#
loop_
_entity_poly.entity_id
_entity_poly.type
_entity_poly.pdbx_seq_one_letter_code
_entity_poly.pdbx_strand_id
1 'polypeptide(L)'
;MMANTRSFYAMAARNEGPRPHVFKVVDEATKMPTNSALLGLMMAMVWLTYFYGANLAPELWFGPFCFDSSELPIVTIYAMYIPIFIMQMKKATDMSFAQRIIAPVLGIIASGFMVLAAIVSLGKAIIFYMILFAVVMVIGMALKNYGHNE
;
A
#
# COMPACT_ATOMS: atom_id res chain seq x y z
N MET A 1 0.42 14.02 -4.87
CA MET A 1 -1.04 14.06 -4.73
C MET A 1 -1.80 13.37 -5.85
N MET A 2 -1.48 13.57 -7.14
CA MET A 2 -2.22 12.95 -8.27
C MET A 2 -2.28 11.40 -8.25
N ALA A 3 -1.27 10.72 -7.75
CA ALA A 3 -1.28 9.25 -7.70
C ALA A 3 -2.35 8.71 -6.73
N ASN A 4 -2.53 9.35 -5.60
CA ASN A 4 -3.48 8.91 -4.56
C ASN A 4 -4.94 9.12 -4.99
N THR A 5 -5.23 10.21 -5.73
CA THR A 5 -6.57 10.48 -6.26
C THR A 5 -6.99 9.49 -7.34
N ARG A 6 -6.04 8.96 -8.11
CA ARG A 6 -6.29 8.01 -9.20
C ARG A 6 -6.43 6.57 -8.74
N SER A 7 -5.85 6.20 -7.60
CA SER A 7 -5.88 4.80 -7.13
C SER A 7 -7.30 4.34 -6.78
N PHE A 8 -8.07 5.12 -6.03
CA PHE A 8 -9.46 4.77 -5.71
C PHE A 8 -10.37 4.79 -6.94
N TYR A 9 -10.15 5.75 -7.86
CA TYR A 9 -10.86 5.78 -9.13
C TYR A 9 -10.54 4.54 -10.00
N ALA A 10 -9.28 4.14 -10.06
CA ALA A 10 -8.86 2.97 -10.84
C ALA A 10 -9.47 1.65 -10.32
N MET A 11 -9.63 1.52 -9.00
CA MET A 11 -10.34 0.39 -8.38
C MET A 11 -11.82 0.43 -8.70
N ALA A 12 -12.45 1.59 -8.54
CA ALA A 12 -13.87 1.78 -8.86
C ALA A 12 -14.18 1.57 -10.34
N ALA A 13 -13.28 1.96 -11.24
CA ALA A 13 -13.43 1.73 -12.68
C ALA A 13 -13.43 0.24 -13.05
N ARG A 14 -12.82 -0.63 -12.22
CA ARG A 14 -12.84 -2.09 -12.34
C ARG A 14 -14.04 -2.73 -11.63
N ASN A 15 -14.93 -1.93 -11.04
CA ASN A 15 -16.00 -2.36 -10.15
C ASN A 15 -15.49 -3.16 -8.94
N GLU A 16 -14.30 -2.80 -8.44
CA GLU A 16 -13.68 -3.38 -7.24
C GLU A 16 -13.91 -2.43 -6.04
N GLY A 17 -14.15 -3.02 -4.86
CA GLY A 17 -14.32 -2.28 -3.61
C GLY A 17 -15.77 -1.83 -3.33
N PRO A 18 -16.02 -1.27 -2.13
CA PRO A 18 -17.35 -0.86 -1.71
C PRO A 18 -17.83 0.38 -2.49
N ARG A 19 -19.07 0.33 -2.99
CA ARG A 19 -19.76 1.42 -3.69
C ARG A 19 -18.97 2.00 -4.88
N PRO A 20 -18.59 1.19 -5.88
CA PRO A 20 -17.77 1.64 -7.00
C PRO A 20 -18.42 2.78 -7.80
N HIS A 21 -19.76 2.84 -7.85
CA HIS A 21 -20.51 3.89 -8.54
C HIS A 21 -20.23 5.30 -7.99
N VAL A 22 -19.95 5.44 -6.69
CA VAL A 22 -19.65 6.75 -6.05
C VAL A 22 -18.28 7.27 -6.46
N PHE A 23 -17.29 6.40 -6.56
CA PHE A 23 -15.90 6.77 -6.85
C PHE A 23 -15.59 6.81 -8.35
N LYS A 24 -16.48 6.28 -9.18
CA LYS A 24 -16.37 6.29 -10.64
C LYS A 24 -16.80 7.63 -11.27
N VAL A 25 -17.53 8.45 -10.52
CA VAL A 25 -18.03 9.74 -11.00
C VAL A 25 -16.86 10.70 -11.21
N VAL A 26 -16.75 11.22 -12.42
CA VAL A 26 -15.81 12.26 -12.82
C VAL A 26 -16.60 13.56 -12.98
N ASP A 27 -16.16 14.61 -12.33
CA ASP A 27 -16.76 15.94 -12.45
C ASP A 27 -16.50 16.49 -13.88
N GLU A 28 -17.56 16.97 -14.53
CA GLU A 28 -17.48 17.48 -15.91
C GLU A 28 -16.66 18.77 -16.02
N ALA A 29 -16.67 19.60 -14.98
CA ALA A 29 -15.98 20.89 -14.97
C ALA A 29 -14.48 20.71 -14.79
N THR A 30 -14.05 19.87 -13.84
CA THR A 30 -12.64 19.71 -13.48
C THR A 30 -11.96 18.52 -14.17
N LYS A 31 -12.75 17.63 -14.82
CA LYS A 31 -12.29 16.35 -15.40
C LYS A 31 -11.55 15.47 -14.38
N MET A 32 -11.86 15.64 -13.08
CA MET A 32 -11.23 14.90 -11.99
C MET A 32 -12.26 14.07 -11.21
N PRO A 33 -11.88 12.90 -10.68
CA PRO A 33 -12.73 12.11 -9.80
C PRO A 33 -12.74 12.73 -8.39
N THR A 34 -13.64 13.67 -8.14
CA THR A 34 -13.70 14.50 -6.92
C THR A 34 -13.87 13.65 -5.67
N ASN A 35 -14.76 12.65 -5.70
CA ASN A 35 -15.00 11.77 -4.55
C ASN A 35 -13.75 10.94 -4.19
N SER A 36 -13.04 10.44 -5.20
CA SER A 36 -11.77 9.72 -5.01
C SER A 36 -10.68 10.64 -4.48
N ALA A 37 -10.63 11.89 -4.95
CA ALA A 37 -9.69 12.89 -4.48
C ALA A 37 -9.95 13.27 -3.02
N LEU A 38 -11.22 13.44 -2.63
CA LEU A 38 -11.62 13.76 -1.26
C LEU A 38 -11.26 12.64 -0.30
N LEU A 39 -11.54 11.38 -0.66
CA LEU A 39 -11.15 10.22 0.15
C LEU A 39 -9.63 10.13 0.30
N GLY A 40 -8.88 10.35 -0.79
CA GLY A 40 -7.42 10.39 -0.76
C GLY A 40 -6.87 11.48 0.16
N LEU A 41 -7.52 12.66 0.17
CA LEU A 41 -7.18 13.76 1.06
C LEU A 41 -7.46 13.40 2.53
N MET A 42 -8.61 12.81 2.82
CA MET A 42 -8.96 12.37 4.18
C MET A 42 -7.95 11.34 4.70
N MET A 43 -7.56 10.35 3.87
CA MET A 43 -6.52 9.38 4.24
C MET A 43 -5.16 10.04 4.48
N ALA A 44 -4.80 11.04 3.68
CA ALA A 44 -3.57 11.79 3.89
C ALA A 44 -3.60 12.60 5.20
N MET A 45 -4.74 13.19 5.56
CA MET A 45 -4.92 13.91 6.84
C MET A 45 -4.79 12.96 8.03
N VAL A 46 -5.41 11.78 7.99
CA VAL A 46 -5.28 10.76 9.03
C VAL A 46 -3.82 10.36 9.22
N TRP A 47 -3.11 10.11 8.12
CA TRP A 47 -1.70 9.76 8.16
C TRP A 47 -0.81 10.88 8.70
N LEU A 48 -1.08 12.12 8.31
CA LEU A 48 -0.36 13.30 8.81
C LEU A 48 -0.59 13.51 10.30
N THR A 49 -1.82 13.31 10.80
CA THR A 49 -2.14 13.39 12.21
C THR A 49 -1.41 12.31 13.01
N TYR A 50 -1.38 11.09 12.50
CA TYR A 50 -0.59 10.01 13.10
C TYR A 50 0.90 10.34 13.13
N PHE A 51 1.46 10.82 12.03
CA PHE A 51 2.87 11.23 11.95
C PHE A 51 3.22 12.30 12.98
N TYR A 52 2.36 13.32 13.10
CA TYR A 52 2.55 14.37 14.10
C TYR A 52 2.53 13.82 15.53
N GLY A 53 1.52 13.03 15.87
CA GLY A 53 1.36 12.47 17.21
C GLY A 53 2.41 11.41 17.58
N ALA A 54 2.97 10.71 16.59
CA ALA A 54 3.98 9.69 16.82
C ALA A 54 5.42 10.21 16.85
N ASN A 55 5.72 11.31 16.12
CA ASN A 55 7.10 11.75 15.91
C ASN A 55 7.38 13.19 16.34
N LEU A 56 6.39 14.07 16.35
CA LEU A 56 6.59 15.51 16.56
C LEU A 56 5.91 16.06 17.81
N ALA A 57 4.96 15.35 18.39
CA ALA A 57 4.27 15.79 19.59
C ALA A 57 5.22 15.80 20.80
N PRO A 58 5.14 16.80 21.71
CA PRO A 58 5.96 16.87 22.93
C PRO A 58 5.79 15.63 23.82
N GLU A 59 4.57 15.08 23.85
CA GLU A 59 4.25 13.79 24.47
C GLU A 59 3.76 12.86 23.38
N LEU A 60 4.33 11.66 23.31
CA LEU A 60 3.96 10.66 22.33
C LEU A 60 2.53 10.17 22.58
N TRP A 61 1.61 10.47 21.67
CA TRP A 61 0.18 10.18 21.84
C TRP A 61 -0.15 8.70 21.84
N PHE A 62 0.68 7.90 21.12
CA PHE A 62 0.41 6.49 20.88
C PHE A 62 1.29 5.55 21.71
N GLY A 63 2.10 6.06 22.66
CA GLY A 63 2.94 5.24 23.53
C GLY A 63 3.81 4.24 22.76
N PRO A 64 3.66 2.91 23.02
CA PRO A 64 4.45 1.88 22.34
C PRO A 64 4.15 1.71 20.84
N PHE A 65 3.08 2.34 20.34
CA PHE A 65 2.68 2.32 18.93
C PHE A 65 3.19 3.54 18.14
N CYS A 66 4.13 4.29 18.68
CA CYS A 66 4.82 5.35 17.96
C CYS A 66 5.87 4.73 17.04
N PHE A 67 5.47 4.45 15.81
CA PHE A 67 6.37 3.96 14.76
C PHE A 67 6.90 5.13 13.94
N ASP A 68 8.13 5.01 13.46
CA ASP A 68 8.61 5.94 12.44
C ASP A 68 7.82 5.71 11.14
N SER A 69 6.86 6.59 10.91
CA SER A 69 5.95 6.50 9.78
C SER A 69 6.61 6.81 8.44
N SER A 70 7.86 7.25 8.42
CA SER A 70 8.63 7.43 7.20
C SER A 70 9.26 6.12 6.71
N GLU A 71 9.68 5.25 7.62
CA GLU A 71 10.30 3.97 7.28
C GLU A 71 9.28 2.87 6.95
N LEU A 72 8.10 2.89 7.58
CA LEU A 72 7.08 1.87 7.41
C LEU A 72 6.61 1.66 5.95
N PRO A 73 6.33 2.70 5.15
CA PRO A 73 5.96 2.53 3.74
C PRO A 73 7.06 1.85 2.92
N ILE A 74 8.33 2.12 3.25
CA ILE A 74 9.48 1.53 2.55
C ILE A 74 9.49 0.02 2.76
N VAL A 75 9.39 -0.43 4.01
CA VAL A 75 9.34 -1.87 4.34
C VAL A 75 8.17 -2.56 3.65
N THR A 76 7.00 -1.92 3.66
CA THR A 76 5.79 -2.42 3.00
C THR A 76 5.99 -2.62 1.49
N ILE A 77 6.59 -1.65 0.81
CA ILE A 77 6.87 -1.72 -0.63
C ILE A 77 7.81 -2.88 -0.93
N TYR A 78 8.90 -3.04 -0.18
CA TYR A 78 9.83 -4.15 -0.39
C TYR A 78 9.20 -5.51 -0.10
N ALA A 79 8.37 -5.62 0.93
CA ALA A 79 7.62 -6.84 1.19
C ALA A 79 6.65 -7.20 0.05
N MET A 80 6.01 -6.20 -0.57
CA MET A 80 5.11 -6.39 -1.72
C MET A 80 5.84 -6.72 -3.02
N TYR A 81 7.10 -6.33 -3.17
CA TYR A 81 7.87 -6.70 -4.37
C TYR A 81 8.14 -8.19 -4.47
N ILE A 82 8.28 -8.90 -3.35
CA ILE A 82 8.54 -10.34 -3.34
C ILE A 82 7.44 -11.12 -4.10
N PRO A 83 6.15 -11.02 -3.77
CA PRO A 83 5.11 -11.71 -4.50
C PRO A 83 4.97 -11.23 -5.96
N ILE A 84 5.25 -9.96 -6.25
CA ILE A 84 5.22 -9.41 -7.61
C ILE A 84 6.29 -10.09 -8.46
N PHE A 85 7.52 -10.21 -7.98
CA PHE A 85 8.60 -10.88 -8.70
C PHE A 85 8.33 -12.37 -8.90
N ILE A 86 7.74 -13.05 -7.91
CA ILE A 86 7.32 -14.45 -8.04
C ILE A 86 6.25 -14.59 -9.13
N MET A 87 5.27 -13.68 -9.18
CA MET A 87 4.25 -13.69 -10.22
C MET A 87 4.83 -13.38 -11.61
N GLN A 88 5.80 -12.48 -11.71
CA GLN A 88 6.51 -12.17 -12.94
C GLN A 88 7.21 -13.42 -13.50
N MET A 89 7.93 -14.15 -12.66
CA MET A 89 8.59 -15.40 -13.06
C MET A 89 7.62 -16.45 -13.62
N LYS A 90 6.39 -16.50 -13.06
CA LYS A 90 5.35 -17.45 -13.50
C LYS A 90 4.64 -17.02 -14.78
N LYS A 91 4.35 -15.72 -14.94
CA LYS A 91 3.48 -15.22 -16.03
C LYS A 91 4.25 -14.71 -17.25
N ALA A 92 5.47 -14.22 -17.10
CA ALA A 92 6.23 -13.62 -18.19
C ALA A 92 6.96 -14.68 -19.03
N THR A 93 6.19 -15.45 -19.81
CA THR A 93 6.74 -16.50 -20.69
C THR A 93 7.44 -15.95 -21.95
N ASP A 94 7.09 -14.72 -22.34
CA ASP A 94 7.56 -14.12 -23.60
C ASP A 94 8.88 -13.34 -23.45
N MET A 95 9.45 -13.30 -22.23
CA MET A 95 10.67 -12.56 -21.94
C MET A 95 11.93 -13.46 -22.02
N SER A 96 13.08 -12.83 -22.29
CA SER A 96 14.39 -13.49 -22.23
C SER A 96 14.62 -14.13 -20.85
N PHE A 97 15.34 -15.25 -20.80
CA PHE A 97 15.67 -15.98 -19.56
C PHE A 97 16.27 -15.07 -18.48
N ALA A 98 17.15 -14.15 -18.86
CA ALA A 98 17.75 -13.19 -17.92
C ALA A 98 16.70 -12.24 -17.29
N GLN A 99 15.77 -11.74 -18.09
CA GLN A 99 14.72 -10.83 -17.62
C GLN A 99 13.62 -11.55 -16.84
N ARG A 100 13.37 -12.81 -17.16
CA ARG A 100 12.33 -13.63 -16.55
C ARG A 100 12.74 -14.21 -15.20
N ILE A 101 14.00 -14.63 -15.06
CA ILE A 101 14.47 -15.38 -13.88
C ILE A 101 15.55 -14.60 -13.13
N ILE A 102 16.62 -14.16 -13.79
CA ILE A 102 17.76 -13.55 -13.10
C ILE A 102 17.35 -12.21 -12.44
N ALA A 103 16.69 -11.34 -13.18
CA ALA A 103 16.28 -10.03 -12.65
C ALA A 103 15.31 -10.14 -11.47
N PRO A 104 14.21 -10.95 -11.53
CA PRO A 104 13.34 -11.14 -10.38
C PRO A 104 14.00 -11.82 -9.17
N VAL A 105 14.90 -12.79 -9.40
CA VAL A 105 15.62 -13.44 -8.30
C VAL A 105 16.51 -12.43 -7.56
N LEU A 106 17.26 -11.60 -8.27
CA LEU A 106 18.04 -10.53 -7.67
C LEU A 106 17.15 -9.52 -6.95
N GLY A 107 15.99 -9.20 -7.52
CA GLY A 107 14.97 -8.34 -6.89
C GLY A 107 14.42 -8.93 -5.58
N ILE A 108 14.16 -10.23 -5.53
CA ILE A 108 13.72 -10.93 -4.31
C ILE A 108 14.82 -10.90 -3.25
N ILE A 109 16.08 -11.17 -3.61
CA ILE A 109 17.21 -11.13 -2.69
C ILE A 109 17.38 -9.72 -2.11
N ALA A 110 17.37 -8.68 -2.96
CA ALA A 110 17.48 -7.30 -2.52
C ALA A 110 16.31 -6.88 -1.62
N SER A 111 15.08 -7.21 -1.99
CA SER A 111 13.89 -6.93 -1.20
C SER A 111 13.91 -7.67 0.14
N GLY A 112 14.32 -8.94 0.15
CA GLY A 112 14.49 -9.72 1.37
C GLY A 112 15.55 -9.12 2.30
N PHE A 113 16.67 -8.67 1.76
CA PHE A 113 17.72 -7.99 2.54
C PHE A 113 17.17 -6.70 3.18
N MET A 114 16.41 -5.88 2.44
CA MET A 114 15.82 -4.65 2.99
C MET A 114 14.81 -4.94 4.11
N VAL A 115 13.98 -5.98 3.96
CA VAL A 115 13.05 -6.40 5.02
C VAL A 115 13.81 -6.89 6.26
N LEU A 116 14.86 -7.69 6.08
CA LEU A 116 15.71 -8.14 7.21
C LEU A 116 16.40 -6.97 7.90
N ALA A 117 16.96 -6.03 7.15
CA ALA A 117 17.57 -4.83 7.70
C ALA A 117 16.58 -4.01 8.55
N ALA A 118 15.35 -3.87 8.06
CA ALA A 118 14.28 -3.20 8.78
C ALA A 118 13.89 -3.94 10.08
N ILE A 119 13.82 -5.29 10.05
CA ILE A 119 13.53 -6.09 11.25
C ILE A 119 14.63 -5.88 12.31
N VAL A 120 15.87 -5.80 11.90
CA VAL A 120 17.00 -5.57 12.82
C VAL A 120 16.99 -4.15 13.37
N SER A 121 16.67 -3.15 12.54
CA SER A 121 16.65 -1.74 12.91
C SER A 121 15.48 -1.38 13.84
N LEU A 122 14.25 -1.81 13.50
CA LEU A 122 13.02 -1.45 14.21
C LEU A 122 12.65 -2.41 15.36
N GLY A 123 13.33 -3.55 15.47
CA GLY A 123 13.14 -4.51 16.55
C GLY A 123 11.72 -5.05 16.65
N LYS A 124 11.17 -5.11 17.89
CA LYS A 124 9.84 -5.68 18.15
C LYS A 124 8.68 -4.86 17.52
N ALA A 125 8.87 -3.58 17.30
CA ALA A 125 7.85 -2.69 16.74
C ALA A 125 7.42 -3.11 15.32
N ILE A 126 8.35 -3.62 14.52
CA ILE A 126 8.06 -4.05 13.14
C ILE A 126 7.11 -5.25 13.10
N ILE A 127 7.14 -6.12 14.09
CA ILE A 127 6.27 -7.31 14.15
C ILE A 127 4.82 -6.86 14.30
N PHE A 128 4.54 -5.91 15.19
CA PHE A 128 3.20 -5.34 15.34
C PHE A 128 2.73 -4.67 14.06
N TYR A 129 3.62 -3.92 13.41
CA TYR A 129 3.29 -3.27 12.13
C TYR A 129 2.98 -4.30 11.04
N MET A 130 3.78 -5.35 10.91
CA MET A 130 3.56 -6.39 9.91
C MET A 130 2.25 -7.13 10.13
N ILE A 131 1.87 -7.38 11.39
CA ILE A 131 0.56 -7.97 11.75
C ILE A 131 -0.57 -7.02 11.34
N LEU A 132 -0.47 -5.73 11.70
CA LEU A 132 -1.46 -4.72 11.33
C LEU A 132 -1.59 -4.62 9.80
N PHE A 133 -0.47 -4.58 9.09
CA PHE A 133 -0.45 -4.56 7.63
C PHE A 133 -1.11 -5.80 7.02
N ALA A 134 -0.82 -7.00 7.54
CA ALA A 134 -1.43 -8.24 7.09
C ALA A 134 -2.96 -8.22 7.31
N VAL A 135 -3.43 -7.72 8.45
CA VAL A 135 -4.87 -7.57 8.73
C VAL A 135 -5.52 -6.62 7.73
N VAL A 136 -4.91 -5.45 7.47
CA VAL A 136 -5.43 -4.49 6.49
C VAL A 136 -5.47 -5.10 5.08
N MET A 137 -4.45 -5.88 4.69
CA MET A 137 -4.42 -6.58 3.41
C MET A 137 -5.53 -7.63 3.27
N VAL A 138 -5.79 -8.41 4.34
CA VAL A 138 -6.89 -9.39 4.36
C VAL A 138 -8.24 -8.70 4.26
N ILE A 139 -8.47 -7.61 5.00
CA ILE A 139 -9.68 -6.81 4.91
C ILE A 139 -9.83 -6.23 3.49
N GLY A 140 -8.76 -5.70 2.91
CA GLY A 140 -8.77 -5.17 1.54
C GLY A 140 -9.13 -6.24 0.50
N MET A 141 -8.59 -7.47 0.64
CA MET A 141 -8.95 -8.59 -0.23
C MET A 141 -10.41 -9.03 -0.06
N ALA A 142 -10.94 -9.02 1.16
CA ALA A 142 -12.34 -9.34 1.42
C ALA A 142 -13.27 -8.28 0.82
N LEU A 143 -12.92 -6.99 0.96
CA LEU A 143 -13.71 -5.89 0.41
C LEU A 143 -13.64 -5.79 -1.13
N LYS A 144 -12.58 -6.31 -1.74
CA LYS A 144 -12.45 -6.34 -3.20
C LYS A 144 -13.63 -7.06 -3.87
N ASN A 145 -14.06 -8.18 -3.29
CA ASN A 145 -15.14 -9.01 -3.84
C ASN A 145 -16.55 -8.44 -3.59
N TYR A 146 -16.67 -7.43 -2.72
CA TYR A 146 -17.98 -6.87 -2.37
C TYR A 146 -18.62 -6.09 -3.52
N GLY A 147 -17.82 -5.43 -4.37
CA GLY A 147 -18.32 -4.65 -5.51
C GLY A 147 -18.74 -5.49 -6.71
N HIS A 148 -18.52 -6.80 -6.70
CA HIS A 148 -18.94 -7.71 -7.79
C HIS A 148 -20.35 -8.26 -7.60
N ASN A 149 -20.95 -8.05 -6.42
CA ASN A 149 -22.26 -8.57 -6.05
C ASN A 149 -23.37 -7.49 -6.07
N GLU A 150 -23.04 -6.25 -6.41
CA GLU A 150 -23.98 -5.14 -6.67
C GLU A 150 -24.00 -4.82 -8.18
#